data_490394a1dab757e4ec2c20394ed5560c
#
_entry.id   490394a1dab757e4ec2c20394ed5560c
#
_cell.length_a   1.000
_cell.length_b   1.000
_cell.length_c   1.000
_cell.angle_alpha   90.00
_cell.angle_beta   90.00
_cell.angle_gamma   90.00
#
_symmetry.space_group_name_H-M   'P 1'
#
loop_
_entity.id
_entity.type
_entity.pdbx_description
1 polymer ?
#
loop_
_entity_poly.entity_id
_entity_poly.type
_entity_poly.pdbx_seq_one_letter_code
_entity_poly.pdbx_strand_id
1 'polypeptide(L)'
;MLNQYTFDENIVSDLYKDAYNMRPGEFFWNRWETATNDGKQAIWDDLIECARLSALEERHMQIEAEARLEKEIATMCSKYRIRREDAIRHLHAKYDTLGDVEYLEFNLGVRYGYLSGSLKVGY
;
A
#
# COMPACT_ATOMS: atom_id res chain seq x y z
N MET A 1 13.31 -36.93 10.34
CA MET A 1 13.07 -35.79 9.49
C MET A 1 12.70 -34.56 10.31
N LEU A 2 13.33 -33.47 10.02
CA LEU A 2 13.09 -32.25 10.76
C LEU A 2 11.94 -31.47 10.13
N ASN A 3 10.91 -31.19 10.93
CA ASN A 3 9.88 -30.25 10.55
C ASN A 3 10.42 -28.86 10.73
N GLN A 4 10.43 -28.08 9.68
CA GLN A 4 10.87 -26.73 9.76
C GLN A 4 9.66 -25.80 9.70
N TYR A 5 9.42 -25.13 10.81
CA TYR A 5 8.37 -24.13 10.89
C TYR A 5 8.96 -22.79 10.52
N THR A 6 8.21 -21.99 9.78
CA THR A 6 8.64 -20.65 9.36
C THR A 6 7.96 -19.57 10.17
N PHE A 7 6.93 -19.91 10.97
CA PHE A 7 6.26 -18.90 11.78
C PHE A 7 7.20 -18.30 12.82
N ASP A 8 7.00 -17.03 13.11
CA ASP A 8 7.77 -16.32 14.12
C ASP A 8 6.80 -15.61 15.06
N GLU A 9 6.77 -16.05 16.31
CA GLU A 9 5.85 -15.51 17.29
C GLU A 9 6.11 -14.03 17.61
N ASN A 10 7.32 -13.56 17.35
CA ASN A 10 7.67 -12.17 17.61
C ASN A 10 7.13 -11.21 16.55
N ILE A 11 6.87 -11.71 15.35
CA ILE A 11 6.43 -10.86 14.24
C ILE A 11 5.04 -11.22 13.71
N VAL A 12 4.37 -12.19 14.29
CA VAL A 12 3.04 -12.61 13.82
C VAL A 12 2.03 -11.46 13.91
N SER A 13 2.15 -10.59 14.91
CA SER A 13 1.30 -9.41 15.05
C SER A 13 1.48 -8.45 13.87
N ASP A 14 2.71 -8.25 13.44
CA ASP A 14 3.00 -7.38 12.29
C ASP A 14 2.47 -8.00 10.99
N LEU A 15 2.61 -9.31 10.86
CA LEU A 15 2.09 -10.02 9.69
C LEU A 15 0.55 -9.93 9.64
N TYR A 16 -0.11 -10.05 10.79
CA TYR A 16 -1.56 -9.89 10.90
C TYR A 16 -1.98 -8.50 10.44
N LYS A 17 -1.23 -7.47 10.87
CA LYS A 17 -1.52 -6.10 10.46
C LYS A 17 -1.35 -5.93 8.95
N ASP A 18 -0.33 -6.53 8.36
CA ASP A 18 -0.14 -6.47 6.91
C ASP A 18 -1.29 -7.15 6.16
N ALA A 19 -1.84 -8.23 6.72
CA ALA A 19 -2.92 -8.97 6.09
C ALA A 19 -4.27 -8.23 6.21
N TYR A 20 -4.56 -7.65 7.37
CA TYR A 20 -5.89 -7.11 7.68
C TYR A 20 -5.93 -5.62 8.01
N ASN A 21 -4.79 -4.95 7.97
CA ASN A 21 -4.65 -3.51 8.25
C ASN A 21 -5.11 -3.12 9.66
N MET A 22 -5.01 -4.05 10.60
CA MET A 22 -5.28 -3.83 12.01
C MET A 22 -4.51 -4.83 12.85
N ARG A 23 -4.21 -4.48 14.08
CA ARG A 23 -3.55 -5.39 15.01
C ARG A 23 -4.50 -6.51 15.47
N PRO A 24 -3.97 -7.71 15.75
CA PRO A 24 -4.82 -8.81 16.20
C PRO A 24 -5.42 -8.53 17.57
N GLY A 25 -6.66 -8.98 17.74
CA GLY A 25 -7.36 -8.89 19.01
C GLY A 25 -7.26 -10.17 19.82
N GLU A 26 -7.99 -10.20 20.93
CA GLU A 26 -7.98 -11.31 21.86
C GLU A 26 -8.37 -12.63 21.22
N PHE A 27 -9.36 -12.61 20.35
CA PHE A 27 -9.83 -13.82 19.66
C PHE A 27 -8.70 -14.49 18.88
N PHE A 28 -7.92 -13.71 18.16
CA PHE A 28 -6.78 -14.23 17.40
C PHE A 28 -5.73 -14.83 18.34
N TRP A 29 -5.40 -14.13 19.42
CA TRP A 29 -4.37 -14.57 20.34
C TRP A 29 -4.77 -15.87 21.05
N ASN A 30 -6.05 -16.01 21.44
CA ASN A 30 -6.54 -17.26 22.01
C ASN A 30 -6.38 -18.42 21.05
N ARG A 31 -6.71 -18.19 19.78
CA ARG A 31 -6.56 -19.19 18.74
C ARG A 31 -5.09 -19.57 18.52
N TRP A 32 -4.23 -18.56 18.47
CA TRP A 32 -2.80 -18.76 18.27
C TRP A 32 -2.17 -19.53 19.42
N GLU A 33 -2.41 -19.10 20.64
CA GLU A 33 -1.78 -19.67 21.83
C GLU A 33 -2.22 -21.10 22.10
N THR A 34 -3.45 -21.46 21.73
CA THR A 34 -3.96 -22.82 21.92
C THR A 34 -3.64 -23.74 20.75
N ALA A 35 -3.09 -23.23 19.65
CA ALA A 35 -2.77 -24.02 18.48
C ALA A 35 -1.49 -24.83 18.71
N THR A 36 -1.45 -26.00 18.08
CA THR A 36 -0.20 -26.77 17.97
C THR A 36 0.76 -26.06 17.05
N ASN A 37 2.01 -26.53 16.97
CA ASN A 37 2.96 -25.95 16.01
C ASN A 37 2.49 -26.07 14.57
N ASP A 38 1.86 -27.20 14.22
CA ASP A 38 1.27 -27.35 12.88
C ASP A 38 0.12 -26.36 12.67
N GLY A 39 -0.69 -26.14 13.70
CA GLY A 39 -1.78 -25.16 13.65
C GLY A 39 -1.28 -23.75 13.52
N LYS A 40 -0.22 -23.39 14.24
CA LYS A 40 0.41 -22.07 14.12
C LYS A 40 0.98 -21.86 12.72
N GLN A 41 1.59 -22.89 12.17
CA GLN A 41 2.11 -22.79 10.80
C GLN A 41 1.00 -22.58 9.78
N ALA A 42 -0.13 -23.26 9.96
CA ALA A 42 -1.29 -23.08 9.07
C ALA A 42 -1.84 -21.65 9.15
N ILE A 43 -1.94 -21.11 10.38
CA ILE A 43 -2.37 -19.72 10.59
C ILE A 43 -1.38 -18.76 9.92
N TRP A 44 -0.10 -18.99 10.12
CA TRP A 44 0.97 -18.19 9.54
C TRP A 44 0.90 -18.18 8.01
N ASP A 45 0.75 -19.34 7.41
CA ASP A 45 0.67 -19.47 5.95
C ASP A 45 -0.54 -18.71 5.39
N ASP A 46 -1.68 -18.78 6.08
CA ASP A 46 -2.87 -18.01 5.69
C ASP A 46 -2.63 -16.52 5.78
N LEU A 47 -1.95 -16.06 6.83
CA LEU A 47 -1.60 -14.65 6.98
C LEU A 47 -0.66 -14.17 5.88
N ILE A 48 0.33 -14.98 5.53
CA ILE A 48 1.26 -14.68 4.42
C ILE A 48 0.47 -14.49 3.12
N GLU A 49 -0.44 -15.39 2.83
CA GLU A 49 -1.24 -15.31 1.61
C GLU A 49 -2.16 -14.08 1.63
N CYS A 50 -2.82 -13.81 2.75
CA CYS A 50 -3.67 -12.63 2.89
C CYS A 50 -2.88 -11.34 2.73
N ALA A 51 -1.68 -11.28 3.33
CA ALA A 51 -0.81 -10.10 3.21
C ALA A 51 -0.37 -9.89 1.75
N ARG A 52 -0.04 -10.97 1.06
CA ARG A 52 0.33 -10.93 -0.36
C ARG A 52 -0.80 -10.38 -1.23
N LEU A 53 -2.01 -10.89 -1.02
CA LEU A 53 -3.19 -10.44 -1.78
C LEU A 53 -3.53 -8.99 -1.45
N SER A 54 -3.43 -8.60 -0.19
CA SER A 54 -3.67 -7.22 0.24
C SER A 54 -2.69 -6.25 -0.42
N ALA A 55 -1.42 -6.62 -0.49
CA ALA A 55 -0.40 -5.80 -1.15
C ALA A 55 -0.65 -5.65 -2.64
N LEU A 56 -1.07 -6.74 -3.31
CA LEU A 56 -1.41 -6.70 -4.73
C LEU A 56 -2.61 -5.81 -5.00
N GLU A 57 -3.63 -5.89 -4.15
CA GLU A 57 -4.83 -5.07 -4.28
C GLU A 57 -4.49 -3.59 -4.10
N GLU A 58 -3.70 -3.26 -3.08
CA GLU A 58 -3.25 -1.89 -2.84
C GLU A 58 -2.47 -1.35 -4.04
N ARG A 59 -1.55 -2.16 -4.58
CA ARG A 59 -0.78 -1.79 -5.76
C ARG A 59 -1.68 -1.52 -6.96
N HIS A 60 -2.68 -2.37 -7.15
CA HIS A 60 -3.65 -2.20 -8.23
C HIS A 60 -4.43 -0.90 -8.08
N MET A 61 -4.88 -0.59 -6.86
CA MET A 61 -5.58 0.67 -6.59
C MET A 61 -4.70 1.88 -6.84
N GLN A 62 -3.42 1.80 -6.49
CA GLN A 62 -2.46 2.87 -6.75
C GLN A 62 -2.27 3.10 -8.25
N ILE A 63 -2.14 2.03 -9.02
CA ILE A 63 -1.97 2.12 -10.49
C ILE A 63 -3.22 2.73 -11.13
N GLU A 64 -4.41 2.35 -10.67
CA GLU A 64 -5.64 2.96 -11.15
C GLU A 64 -5.72 4.45 -10.81
N ALA A 65 -5.28 4.82 -9.59
CA ALA A 65 -5.25 6.22 -9.19
C ALA A 65 -4.28 7.02 -10.07
N GLU A 66 -3.13 6.44 -10.41
CA GLU A 66 -2.16 7.07 -11.31
C GLU A 66 -2.74 7.28 -12.70
N ALA A 67 -3.48 6.31 -13.22
CA ALA A 67 -4.12 6.44 -14.52
C ALA A 67 -5.17 7.57 -14.51
N ARG A 68 -5.96 7.66 -13.45
CA ARG A 68 -6.94 8.76 -13.30
C ARG A 68 -6.23 10.11 -13.22
N LEU A 69 -5.13 10.17 -12.49
CA LEU A 69 -4.34 11.40 -12.34
C LEU A 69 -3.78 11.86 -13.68
N GLU A 70 -3.20 10.95 -14.46
CA GLU A 70 -2.66 11.30 -15.78
C GLU A 70 -3.74 11.83 -16.70
N LYS A 71 -4.93 11.24 -16.64
CA LYS A 71 -6.06 11.71 -17.42
C LYS A 71 -6.47 13.12 -17.02
N GLU A 72 -6.51 13.39 -15.71
CA GLU A 72 -6.82 14.72 -15.19
C GLU A 72 -5.78 15.74 -15.59
N ILE A 73 -4.49 15.41 -15.47
CA ILE A 73 -3.38 16.27 -15.88
C ILE A 73 -3.47 16.58 -17.39
N ALA A 74 -3.68 15.55 -18.20
CA ALA A 74 -3.79 15.71 -19.65
C ALA A 74 -4.97 16.63 -20.02
N THR A 75 -6.09 16.49 -19.31
CA THR A 75 -7.26 17.34 -19.51
C THR A 75 -6.95 18.79 -19.18
N MET A 76 -6.28 19.04 -18.06
CA MET A 76 -5.88 20.40 -17.66
C MET A 76 -4.91 21.01 -18.67
N CYS A 77 -3.90 20.25 -19.09
CA CYS A 77 -2.91 20.73 -20.03
C CYS A 77 -3.54 21.09 -21.37
N SER A 78 -4.48 20.29 -21.84
CA SER A 78 -5.18 20.53 -23.10
C SER A 78 -6.14 21.71 -22.99
N LYS A 79 -6.94 21.74 -21.91
CA LYS A 79 -7.98 22.75 -21.73
C LYS A 79 -7.42 24.15 -21.50
N TYR A 80 -6.36 24.25 -20.67
CA TYR A 80 -5.79 25.53 -20.28
C TYR A 80 -4.49 25.86 -20.99
N ARG A 81 -4.00 24.96 -21.87
CA ARG A 81 -2.73 25.13 -22.60
C ARG A 81 -1.58 25.39 -21.65
N ILE A 82 -1.49 24.59 -20.59
CA ILE A 82 -0.43 24.70 -19.60
C ILE A 82 0.42 23.44 -19.64
N ARG A 83 1.61 23.54 -19.01
CA ARG A 83 2.53 22.42 -18.93
C ARG A 83 2.18 21.54 -17.72
N ARG A 84 2.78 20.34 -17.70
CA ARG A 84 2.56 19.39 -16.61
C ARG A 84 2.88 20.00 -15.25
N GLU A 85 3.96 20.76 -15.13
CA GLU A 85 4.35 21.40 -13.87
C GLU A 85 3.28 22.35 -13.37
N ASP A 86 2.65 23.07 -14.27
CA ASP A 86 1.59 24.00 -13.91
C ASP A 86 0.33 23.27 -13.47
N ALA A 87 0.02 22.15 -14.13
CA ALA A 87 -1.10 21.29 -13.73
C ALA A 87 -0.88 20.74 -12.33
N ILE A 88 0.33 20.32 -12.00
CA ILE A 88 0.67 19.81 -10.67
C ILE A 88 0.56 20.92 -9.62
N ARG A 89 0.94 22.15 -9.95
CA ARG A 89 0.73 23.29 -9.05
C ARG A 89 -0.75 23.52 -8.75
N HIS A 90 -1.60 23.39 -9.76
CA HIS A 90 -3.05 23.47 -9.56
C HIS A 90 -3.55 22.40 -8.62
N LEU A 91 -3.00 21.19 -8.71
CA LEU A 91 -3.35 20.10 -7.81
C LEU A 91 -2.92 20.38 -6.38
N HIS A 92 -1.74 20.98 -6.18
CA HIS A 92 -1.32 21.42 -4.84
C HIS A 92 -2.31 22.42 -4.23
N ALA A 93 -2.77 23.36 -5.03
CA ALA A 93 -3.77 24.34 -4.56
C ALA A 93 -5.09 23.66 -4.23
N LYS A 94 -5.53 22.71 -5.06
CA LYS A 94 -6.78 22.00 -4.87
C LYS A 94 -6.79 21.17 -3.59
N TYR A 95 -5.66 20.50 -3.28
CA TYR A 95 -5.54 19.60 -2.14
C TYR A 95 -4.87 20.24 -0.93
N ASP A 96 -4.51 21.53 -1.04
CA ASP A 96 -3.89 22.29 0.05
C ASP A 96 -2.61 21.63 0.58
N THR A 97 -1.76 21.18 -0.33
CA THR A 97 -0.53 20.47 0.03
C THR A 97 0.70 21.37 0.07
N LEU A 98 0.53 22.67 -0.21
CA LEU A 98 1.55 23.72 -0.03
C LEU A 98 2.91 23.42 -0.68
N GLY A 99 2.89 22.74 -1.82
CA GLY A 99 4.12 22.39 -2.52
C GLY A 99 4.82 21.14 -2.01
N ASP A 100 4.27 20.46 -1.00
CA ASP A 100 4.79 19.20 -0.50
C ASP A 100 4.34 18.08 -1.43
N VAL A 101 5.23 17.64 -2.30
CA VAL A 101 4.90 16.65 -3.32
C VAL A 101 4.55 15.28 -2.70
N GLU A 102 5.20 14.91 -1.61
CA GLU A 102 4.91 13.64 -0.94
C GLU A 102 3.49 13.63 -0.36
N TYR A 103 3.10 14.75 0.24
CA TYR A 103 1.76 14.89 0.78
C TYR A 103 0.71 14.88 -0.33
N LEU A 104 1.01 15.50 -1.46
CA LEU A 104 0.13 15.46 -2.62
C LEU A 104 -0.02 14.03 -3.14
N GLU A 105 1.08 13.31 -3.27
CA GLU A 105 1.05 11.91 -3.70
C GLU A 105 0.18 11.05 -2.78
N PHE A 106 0.32 11.26 -1.47
CA PHE A 106 -0.50 10.56 -0.48
C PHE A 106 -1.99 10.86 -0.67
N ASN A 107 -2.35 12.14 -0.83
CA ASN A 107 -3.75 12.54 -1.02
C ASN A 107 -4.35 12.01 -2.32
N LEU A 108 -3.53 11.86 -3.36
CA LEU A 108 -3.99 11.33 -4.65
C LEU A 108 -4.07 9.82 -4.68
N GLY A 109 -3.48 9.15 -3.70
CA GLY A 109 -3.47 7.69 -3.65
C GLY A 109 -2.52 7.04 -4.65
N VAL A 110 -1.55 7.79 -5.16
CA VAL A 110 -0.54 7.28 -6.08
C VAL A 110 0.69 6.79 -5.32
N ARG A 111 1.56 6.06 -6.00
CA ARG A 111 2.77 5.53 -5.36
C ARG A 111 3.72 6.66 -4.96
N TYR A 112 4.39 6.47 -3.83
CA TYR A 112 5.41 7.40 -3.37
C TYR A 112 6.47 7.58 -4.47
N GLY A 113 6.81 8.82 -4.74
CA GLY A 113 7.80 9.16 -5.77
C GLY A 113 7.24 9.27 -7.18
N TYR A 114 5.95 9.02 -7.37
CA TYR A 114 5.34 9.08 -8.69
C TYR A 114 5.44 10.47 -9.33
N LEU A 115 5.03 11.50 -8.59
CA LEU A 115 5.06 12.87 -9.09
C LEU A 115 6.44 13.51 -8.93
N SER A 116 7.17 13.16 -7.89
CA SER A 116 8.49 13.74 -7.64
C SER A 116 9.56 13.22 -8.61
N GLY A 117 9.27 12.15 -9.33
CA GLY A 117 10.24 11.53 -10.21
C GLY A 117 11.24 10.63 -9.50
N SER A 118 11.06 10.39 -8.21
CA SER A 118 11.93 9.49 -7.46
C SER A 118 11.51 8.03 -7.61
N LEU A 119 10.33 7.77 -8.18
CA LEU A 119 9.90 6.42 -8.51
C LEU A 119 10.70 5.94 -9.71
N LYS A 120 11.49 4.89 -9.51
CA LYS A 120 12.28 4.33 -10.58
C LYS A 120 11.62 3.07 -11.10
N VAL A 121 11.45 3.02 -12.41
CA VAL A 121 10.85 1.88 -13.09
C VAL A 121 11.90 0.82 -13.29
N GLY A 122 11.54 -0.44 -13.07
CA GLY A 122 12.43 -1.56 -13.37
C GLY A 122 13.22 -2.10 -12.19
N TYR A 123 12.94 -1.60 -11.00
CA TYR A 123 13.56 -2.20 -9.84
C TYR A 123 12.59 -2.45 -8.72
#